data_03f890820f7992f962e8695254cae5b2
#
_entry.id   03f890820f7992f962e8695254cae5b2
#
_cell.length_a   1.000
_cell.length_b   1.000
_cell.length_c   1.000
_cell.angle_alpha   90.00
_cell.angle_beta   90.00
_cell.angle_gamma   90.00
#
_symmetry.space_group_name_H-M   'P 1'
#
loop_
_entity.id
_entity.type
_entity.pdbx_description
1 polymer ?
#
loop_
_entity_poly.entity_id
_entity_poly.type
_entity_poly.pdbx_seq_one_letter_code
_entity_poly.pdbx_strand_id
1 'polypeptide(L)'
;MSWVRSVPLEQMRANALALARAAKALDMPLVLTSSLEDQMQGPLTEELAEIAPTEYEGRIQRSGMVNALDDPNFAAAVQATGRRNLIIAGVTNDVCTVYPTLTALQQGYRVQVVADAGGSMSRLADDVALRRMESAGTTLTSTNMILTELAVSWASPAGQALQPIVGALIPT
;
A
#
# COMPACT_ATOMS: atom_id res chain seq x y z
N MET A 1 14.08 4.38 -3.24
CA MET A 1 13.15 5.18 -2.37
C MET A 1 13.80 6.41 -1.73
N SER A 2 15.06 6.70 -1.96
CA SER A 2 15.81 7.85 -1.36
C SER A 2 15.27 9.25 -1.72
N TRP A 3 14.32 9.34 -2.61
CA TRP A 3 13.71 10.59 -3.10
C TRP A 3 12.39 10.97 -2.42
N VAL A 4 11.83 10.14 -1.55
CA VAL A 4 10.72 10.52 -0.67
C VAL A 4 11.23 11.49 0.40
N ARG A 5 10.52 12.62 0.57
CA ARG A 5 10.87 13.72 1.48
C ARG A 5 9.71 14.18 2.36
N SER A 6 8.47 13.75 2.07
CA SER A 6 7.29 14.17 2.82
C SER A 6 7.18 13.53 4.20
N VAL A 7 7.71 12.32 4.34
CA VAL A 7 7.68 11.51 5.57
C VAL A 7 9.07 10.92 5.88
N PRO A 8 9.35 10.55 7.14
CA PRO A 8 10.57 9.81 7.48
C PRO A 8 10.59 8.45 6.78
N LEU A 9 11.66 8.17 6.03
CA LEU A 9 11.75 6.99 5.18
C LEU A 9 11.63 5.67 5.96
N GLU A 10 12.30 5.57 7.09
CA GLU A 10 12.28 4.36 7.94
C GLU A 10 10.87 4.10 8.51
N GLN A 11 10.17 5.15 8.92
CA GLN A 11 8.79 5.04 9.41
C GLN A 11 7.85 4.55 8.29
N MET A 12 7.92 5.17 7.12
CA MET A 12 7.13 4.76 5.95
C MET A 12 7.40 3.29 5.59
N ARG A 13 8.67 2.88 5.58
CA ARG A 13 9.06 1.50 5.29
C ARG A 13 8.51 0.53 6.34
N ALA A 14 8.67 0.84 7.63
CA ALA A 14 8.12 0.01 8.70
C ALA A 14 6.59 -0.14 8.58
N ASN A 15 5.89 0.94 8.26
CA ASN A 15 4.45 0.95 8.03
C ASN A 15 4.05 0.06 6.84
N ALA A 16 4.73 0.19 5.71
CA ALA A 16 4.46 -0.63 4.52
C ALA A 16 4.67 -2.13 4.79
N LEU A 17 5.74 -2.49 5.50
CA LEU A 17 6.02 -3.87 5.89
C LEU A 17 5.00 -4.40 6.91
N ALA A 18 4.52 -3.55 7.82
CA ALA A 18 3.46 -3.92 8.76
C ALA A 18 2.15 -4.26 8.04
N LEU A 19 1.78 -3.50 6.99
CA LEU A 19 0.62 -3.81 6.15
C LEU A 19 0.76 -5.15 5.45
N ALA A 20 1.94 -5.45 4.88
CA ALA A 20 2.20 -6.74 4.24
C ALA A 20 2.10 -7.90 5.25
N ARG A 21 2.69 -7.76 6.46
CA ARG A 21 2.57 -8.75 7.54
C ARG A 21 1.11 -8.96 7.96
N ALA A 22 0.34 -7.87 8.07
CA ALA A 22 -1.07 -7.94 8.42
C ALA A 22 -1.90 -8.66 7.35
N ALA A 23 -1.65 -8.39 6.07
CA ALA A 23 -2.31 -9.09 4.98
C ALA A 23 -2.05 -10.61 5.05
N LYS A 24 -0.80 -11.03 5.29
CA LYS A 24 -0.45 -12.45 5.46
C LYS A 24 -1.06 -13.06 6.72
N ALA A 25 -1.03 -12.36 7.85
CA ALA A 25 -1.59 -12.84 9.12
C ALA A 25 -3.11 -13.04 9.09
N LEU A 26 -3.80 -12.31 8.22
CA LEU A 26 -5.26 -12.36 8.05
C LEU A 26 -5.72 -13.07 6.76
N ASP A 27 -4.83 -13.76 6.04
CA ASP A 27 -5.11 -14.42 4.77
C ASP A 27 -5.79 -13.48 3.74
N MET A 28 -5.40 -12.20 3.75
CA MET A 28 -5.88 -11.23 2.78
C MET A 28 -5.08 -11.35 1.48
N PRO A 29 -5.73 -11.25 0.31
CA PRO A 29 -5.00 -11.16 -0.95
C PRO A 29 -4.04 -9.96 -0.94
N LEU A 30 -2.79 -10.21 -1.30
CA LEU A 30 -1.75 -9.19 -1.44
C LEU A 30 -1.26 -9.17 -2.89
N VAL A 31 -1.40 -8.04 -3.57
CA VAL A 31 -0.92 -7.85 -4.95
C VAL A 31 0.21 -6.84 -4.92
N LEU A 32 1.40 -7.27 -5.32
CA LEU A 32 2.58 -6.44 -5.36
C LEU A 32 2.88 -6.00 -6.80
N THR A 33 3.31 -4.76 -6.96
CA THR A 33 3.77 -4.24 -8.24
C THR A 33 4.94 -3.27 -8.06
N SER A 34 5.81 -3.27 -9.05
CA SER A 34 6.92 -2.34 -9.18
C SER A 34 6.90 -1.70 -10.56
N SER A 35 7.76 -0.75 -10.82
CA SER A 35 7.89 -0.09 -12.11
C SER A 35 9.36 0.16 -12.41
N LEU A 36 9.81 -0.20 -13.62
CA LEU A 36 11.19 0.07 -14.08
C LEU A 36 12.26 -0.36 -13.05
N GLU A 37 12.17 -1.60 -12.56
CA GLU A 37 13.09 -2.11 -11.52
C GLU A 37 14.56 -2.04 -11.91
N ASP A 38 14.86 -2.19 -13.20
CA ASP A 38 16.22 -2.14 -13.75
C ASP A 38 16.76 -0.70 -13.89
N GLN A 39 15.97 0.30 -13.47
CA GLN A 39 16.30 1.71 -13.57
C GLN A 39 16.34 2.37 -12.19
N MET A 40 16.17 3.69 -12.14
CA MET A 40 16.29 4.49 -10.92
C MET A 40 15.26 4.12 -9.82
N GLN A 41 14.16 3.47 -10.17
CA GLN A 41 13.14 3.09 -9.18
C GLN A 41 13.59 1.88 -8.33
N GLY A 42 14.34 0.97 -8.93
CA GLY A 42 14.83 -0.22 -8.26
C GLY A 42 13.73 -1.24 -7.94
N PRO A 43 14.12 -2.41 -7.43
CA PRO A 43 13.19 -3.45 -7.00
C PRO A 43 12.44 -3.06 -5.72
N LEU A 44 11.43 -3.84 -5.38
CA LEU A 44 10.80 -3.79 -4.06
C LEU A 44 11.83 -4.16 -2.99
N THR A 45 11.57 -3.70 -1.75
CA THR A 45 12.44 -4.02 -0.61
C THR A 45 12.51 -5.54 -0.36
N GLU A 46 13.70 -6.06 -0.05
CA GLU A 46 13.95 -7.50 0.13
C GLU A 46 13.13 -8.11 1.28
N GLU A 47 12.80 -7.32 2.30
CA GLU A 47 11.97 -7.81 3.40
C GLU A 47 10.55 -8.20 2.95
N LEU A 48 10.06 -7.68 1.84
CA LEU A 48 8.80 -8.18 1.26
C LEU A 48 8.94 -9.60 0.74
N ALA A 49 10.13 -10.01 0.26
CA ALA A 49 10.39 -11.40 -0.12
C ALA A 49 10.37 -12.34 1.09
N GLU A 50 10.81 -11.87 2.26
CA GLU A 50 10.75 -12.64 3.50
C GLU A 50 9.30 -12.78 4.04
N ILE A 51 8.51 -11.69 3.95
CA ILE A 51 7.14 -11.63 4.47
C ILE A 51 6.15 -12.36 3.56
N ALA A 52 6.30 -12.19 2.26
CA ALA A 52 5.36 -12.65 1.24
C ALA A 52 6.11 -13.16 -0.01
N PRO A 53 6.85 -14.28 0.11
CA PRO A 53 7.73 -14.77 -0.96
C PRO A 53 6.98 -15.06 -2.26
N THR A 54 5.83 -15.69 -2.19
CA THR A 54 5.02 -16.01 -3.38
C THR A 54 4.55 -14.75 -4.11
N GLU A 55 4.06 -13.76 -3.36
CA GLU A 55 3.58 -12.50 -3.91
C GLU A 55 4.75 -11.63 -4.41
N TYR A 56 5.91 -11.73 -3.77
CA TYR A 56 7.12 -11.04 -4.21
C TYR A 56 7.63 -11.60 -5.54
N GLU A 57 7.70 -12.91 -5.68
CA GLU A 57 8.08 -13.57 -6.94
C GLU A 57 7.05 -13.30 -8.04
N GLY A 58 5.75 -13.36 -7.71
CA GLY A 58 4.64 -13.08 -8.62
C GLY A 58 4.32 -11.60 -8.84
N ARG A 59 5.15 -10.67 -8.33
CA ARG A 59 4.89 -9.24 -8.49
C ARG A 59 4.82 -8.81 -9.94
N ILE A 60 3.93 -7.90 -10.25
CA ILE A 60 3.81 -7.36 -11.61
C ILE A 60 4.87 -6.25 -11.80
N GLN A 61 5.84 -6.53 -12.67
CA GLN A 61 6.88 -5.58 -13.04
C GLN A 61 6.41 -4.76 -14.24
N ARG A 62 5.97 -3.53 -13.98
CA ARG A 62 5.46 -2.62 -15.02
C ARG A 62 6.63 -1.95 -15.77
N SER A 63 6.46 -1.77 -17.08
CA SER A 63 7.46 -1.16 -17.96
C SER A 63 7.42 0.38 -17.98
N GLY A 64 6.97 1.02 -16.88
CA GLY A 64 6.90 2.48 -16.75
C GLY A 64 5.50 3.07 -16.80
N MET A 65 4.46 2.25 -16.89
CA MET A 65 3.07 2.71 -16.79
C MET A 65 2.86 3.43 -15.45
N VAL A 66 2.49 4.71 -15.49
CA VAL A 66 2.34 5.57 -14.31
C VAL A 66 1.19 5.10 -13.44
N ASN A 67 0.03 4.90 -14.04
CA ASN A 67 -1.12 4.33 -13.38
C ASN A 67 -1.05 2.80 -13.42
N ALA A 68 -0.90 2.17 -12.27
CA ALA A 68 -0.77 0.73 -12.19
C ALA A 68 -2.00 -0.02 -12.77
N LEU A 69 -3.20 0.53 -12.65
CA LEU A 69 -4.42 -0.09 -13.17
C LEU A 69 -4.59 0.04 -14.70
N ASP A 70 -3.75 0.83 -15.36
CA ASP A 70 -3.67 0.85 -16.82
C ASP A 70 -2.77 -0.28 -17.36
N ASP A 71 -1.99 -0.93 -16.49
CA ASP A 71 -1.28 -2.17 -16.82
C ASP A 71 -2.26 -3.35 -16.77
N PRO A 72 -2.49 -4.06 -17.90
CA PRO A 72 -3.48 -5.13 -17.97
C PRO A 72 -3.18 -6.31 -17.04
N ASN A 73 -1.92 -6.61 -16.77
CA ASN A 73 -1.54 -7.71 -15.88
C ASN A 73 -1.84 -7.35 -14.42
N PHE A 74 -1.54 -6.10 -14.02
CA PHE A 74 -1.86 -5.64 -12.68
C PHE A 74 -3.38 -5.53 -12.48
N ALA A 75 -4.11 -4.96 -13.43
CA ALA A 75 -5.57 -4.89 -13.39
C ALA A 75 -6.21 -6.28 -13.28
N ALA A 76 -5.74 -7.24 -14.06
CA ALA A 76 -6.20 -8.63 -14.00
C ALA A 76 -5.90 -9.28 -12.65
N ALA A 77 -4.70 -9.07 -12.08
CA ALA A 77 -4.35 -9.59 -10.76
C ALA A 77 -5.23 -9.02 -9.65
N VAL A 78 -5.53 -7.72 -9.68
CA VAL A 78 -6.46 -7.10 -8.73
C VAL A 78 -7.87 -7.68 -8.88
N GLN A 79 -8.39 -7.80 -10.11
CA GLN A 79 -9.70 -8.37 -10.38
C GLN A 79 -9.81 -9.84 -9.93
N ALA A 80 -8.75 -10.63 -10.14
CA ALA A 80 -8.70 -12.05 -9.77
C ALA A 80 -8.84 -12.27 -8.26
N THR A 81 -8.55 -11.27 -7.42
CA THR A 81 -8.81 -11.36 -5.97
C THR A 81 -10.29 -11.47 -5.63
N GLY A 82 -11.18 -11.06 -6.50
CA GLY A 82 -12.63 -11.00 -6.26
C GLY A 82 -13.05 -9.96 -5.20
N ARG A 83 -12.13 -9.16 -4.68
CA ARG A 83 -12.40 -8.17 -3.63
C ARG A 83 -12.90 -6.86 -4.22
N ARG A 84 -13.80 -6.20 -3.50
CA ARG A 84 -14.37 -4.89 -3.87
C ARG A 84 -13.87 -3.75 -2.97
N ASN A 85 -13.21 -4.07 -1.88
CA ASN A 85 -12.57 -3.14 -0.96
C ASN A 85 -11.07 -3.26 -1.14
N LEU A 86 -10.40 -2.16 -1.44
CA LEU A 86 -8.95 -2.12 -1.65
C LEU A 86 -8.30 -1.28 -0.56
N ILE A 87 -7.21 -1.79 0.00
CA ILE A 87 -6.28 -1.03 0.81
C ILE A 87 -5.06 -0.79 -0.07
N ILE A 88 -4.75 0.47 -0.34
CA ILE A 88 -3.66 0.88 -1.23
C ILE A 88 -2.58 1.58 -0.41
N ALA A 89 -1.34 1.17 -0.61
CA ALA A 89 -0.15 1.81 -0.07
C ALA A 89 0.99 1.73 -1.09
N GLY A 90 1.91 2.65 -1.03
CA GLY A 90 3.09 2.63 -1.91
C GLY A 90 3.66 4.01 -2.18
N VAL A 91 4.69 4.05 -2.98
CA VAL A 91 5.42 5.25 -3.36
C VAL A 91 5.40 5.47 -4.87
N THR A 92 5.11 6.70 -5.28
CA THR A 92 4.81 7.86 -4.45
C THR A 92 3.31 8.12 -4.40
N ASN A 93 2.82 8.81 -3.34
CA ASN A 93 1.40 9.15 -3.21
C ASN A 93 0.93 10.05 -4.35
N ASP A 94 1.78 10.98 -4.83
CA ASP A 94 1.47 11.95 -5.89
C ASP A 94 1.57 11.38 -7.31
N VAL A 95 2.02 10.12 -7.47
CA VAL A 95 2.12 9.45 -8.78
C VAL A 95 1.51 8.05 -8.72
N CYS A 96 2.24 7.08 -8.16
CA CYS A 96 1.90 5.67 -8.26
C CYS A 96 0.73 5.25 -7.35
N THR A 97 0.31 6.10 -6.42
CA THR A 97 -0.85 5.86 -5.54
C THR A 97 -2.09 6.60 -6.03
N VAL A 98 -1.97 7.89 -6.36
CA VAL A 98 -3.13 8.71 -6.72
C VAL A 98 -3.86 8.20 -7.97
N TYR A 99 -3.15 7.89 -9.05
CA TYR A 99 -3.81 7.52 -10.30
C TYR A 99 -4.54 6.17 -10.22
N PRO A 100 -3.96 5.08 -9.72
CA PRO A 100 -4.71 3.83 -9.57
C PRO A 100 -5.86 3.95 -8.56
N THR A 101 -5.73 4.79 -7.53
CA THR A 101 -6.83 5.10 -6.60
C THR A 101 -8.02 5.71 -7.32
N LEU A 102 -7.81 6.74 -8.14
CA LEU A 102 -8.88 7.40 -8.91
C LEU A 102 -9.52 6.43 -9.90
N THR A 103 -8.73 5.62 -10.59
CA THR A 103 -9.23 4.59 -11.52
C THR A 103 -10.02 3.52 -10.78
N ALA A 104 -9.56 3.03 -9.64
CA ALA A 104 -10.29 2.05 -8.84
C ALA A 104 -11.66 2.58 -8.39
N LEU A 105 -11.74 3.83 -7.93
CA LEU A 105 -13.02 4.47 -7.57
C LEU A 105 -13.97 4.52 -8.77
N GLN A 106 -13.49 4.92 -9.96
CA GLN A 106 -14.28 4.95 -11.20
C GLN A 106 -14.79 3.56 -11.60
N GLN A 107 -14.02 2.51 -11.31
CA GLN A 107 -14.40 1.11 -11.52
C GLN A 107 -15.33 0.54 -10.44
N GLY A 108 -15.73 1.37 -9.45
CA GLY A 108 -16.67 1.02 -8.40
C GLY A 108 -16.06 0.24 -7.24
N TYR A 109 -14.74 0.26 -7.06
CA TYR A 109 -14.10 -0.21 -5.84
C TYR A 109 -14.31 0.80 -4.70
N ARG A 110 -14.34 0.30 -3.47
CA ARG A 110 -14.17 1.11 -2.26
C ARG A 110 -12.68 1.11 -1.90
N VAL A 111 -12.11 2.28 -1.75
CA VAL A 111 -10.66 2.43 -1.60
C VAL A 111 -10.33 3.11 -0.28
N GLN A 112 -9.43 2.50 0.48
CA GLN A 112 -8.72 3.10 1.60
C GLN A 112 -7.25 3.29 1.20
N VAL A 113 -6.72 4.50 1.36
CA VAL A 113 -5.29 4.80 1.12
C VAL A 113 -4.59 5.00 2.45
N VAL A 114 -3.54 4.22 2.69
CA VAL A 114 -2.73 4.31 3.91
C VAL A 114 -1.65 5.36 3.71
N ALA A 115 -1.94 6.58 4.15
CA ALA A 115 -1.14 7.77 3.83
C ALA A 115 0.30 7.71 4.36
N ASP A 116 0.51 7.11 5.55
CA ASP A 116 1.81 7.00 6.22
C ASP A 116 2.62 5.76 5.82
N ALA A 117 2.07 4.89 4.96
CA ALA A 117 2.78 3.80 4.30
C ALA A 117 3.16 4.15 2.85
N GLY A 118 3.09 5.42 2.52
CA GLY A 118 3.52 6.05 1.29
C GLY A 118 4.19 7.38 1.58
N GLY A 119 4.44 8.15 0.53
CA GLY A 119 5.04 9.47 0.65
C GLY A 119 5.39 10.02 -0.73
N SER A 120 5.79 11.29 -0.79
CA SER A 120 6.10 12.01 -2.04
C SER A 120 7.41 12.79 -1.94
N MET A 121 7.83 13.39 -3.04
CA MET A 121 9.09 14.17 -3.12
C MET A 121 9.05 15.46 -2.28
N SER A 122 7.87 15.94 -1.92
CA SER A 122 7.68 17.07 -1.01
C SER A 122 6.38 16.94 -0.22
N ARG A 123 6.30 17.64 0.91
CA ARG A 123 5.06 17.70 1.71
C ARG A 123 3.90 18.29 0.92
N LEU A 124 4.16 19.33 0.13
CA LEU A 124 3.12 19.95 -0.68
C LEU A 124 2.55 18.97 -1.72
N ALA A 125 3.42 18.22 -2.42
CA ALA A 125 2.98 17.23 -3.39
C ALA A 125 2.14 16.13 -2.73
N ASP A 126 2.58 15.68 -1.56
CA ASP A 126 1.88 14.67 -0.75
C ASP A 126 0.49 15.16 -0.32
N ASP A 127 0.41 16.36 0.28
CA ASP A 127 -0.84 16.98 0.72
C ASP A 127 -1.83 17.18 -0.44
N VAL A 128 -1.34 17.59 -1.62
CA VAL A 128 -2.18 17.77 -2.81
C VAL A 128 -2.71 16.43 -3.30
N ALA A 129 -1.87 15.40 -3.34
CA ALA A 129 -2.27 14.07 -3.78
C ALA A 129 -3.31 13.45 -2.82
N LEU A 130 -3.08 13.51 -1.52
CA LEU A 130 -4.00 12.99 -0.50
C LEU A 130 -5.36 13.70 -0.59
N ARG A 131 -5.37 15.04 -0.63
CA ARG A 131 -6.63 15.80 -0.79
C ARG A 131 -7.35 15.48 -2.09
N ARG A 132 -6.63 15.24 -3.19
CA ARG A 132 -7.22 14.86 -4.46
C ARG A 132 -7.92 13.50 -4.37
N MET A 133 -7.29 12.52 -3.73
CA MET A 133 -7.88 11.19 -3.51
C MET A 133 -9.10 11.28 -2.59
N GLU A 134 -9.02 12.01 -1.48
CA GLU A 134 -10.12 12.21 -0.54
C GLU A 134 -11.32 12.88 -1.22
N SER A 135 -11.09 13.95 -1.99
CA SER A 135 -12.14 14.65 -2.75
C SER A 135 -12.82 13.78 -3.81
N ALA A 136 -12.14 12.73 -4.28
CA ALA A 136 -12.69 11.75 -5.21
C ALA A 136 -13.48 10.62 -4.52
N GLY A 137 -13.51 10.59 -3.19
CA GLY A 137 -14.27 9.59 -2.41
C GLY A 137 -13.43 8.47 -1.78
N THR A 138 -12.09 8.62 -1.76
CA THR A 138 -11.22 7.70 -1.04
C THR A 138 -11.29 7.97 0.47
N THR A 139 -11.31 6.90 1.26
CA THR A 139 -11.06 7.03 2.70
C THR A 139 -9.54 7.08 2.93
N LEU A 140 -9.05 8.21 3.45
CA LEU A 140 -7.67 8.29 3.92
C LEU A 140 -7.56 7.66 5.31
N THR A 141 -6.54 6.86 5.50
CA THR A 141 -6.26 6.18 6.78
C THR A 141 -4.76 6.19 7.08
N SER A 142 -4.39 5.77 8.27
CA SER A 142 -3.00 5.50 8.66
C SER A 142 -2.80 4.02 8.93
N THR A 143 -1.55 3.59 8.98
CA THR A 143 -1.20 2.19 9.28
C THR A 143 -1.84 1.73 10.58
N ASN A 144 -1.75 2.52 11.65
CA ASN A 144 -2.35 2.15 12.92
C ASN A 144 -3.89 2.10 12.85
N MET A 145 -4.52 3.04 12.16
CA MET A 145 -5.98 3.05 11.99
C MET A 145 -6.46 1.81 11.24
N ILE A 146 -5.86 1.49 10.08
CA ILE A 146 -6.30 0.34 9.29
C ILE A 146 -6.05 -0.99 10.02
N LEU A 147 -4.94 -1.13 10.73
CA LEU A 147 -4.67 -2.34 11.51
C LEU A 147 -5.66 -2.51 12.65
N THR A 148 -6.05 -1.44 13.33
CA THR A 148 -7.06 -1.49 14.40
C THR A 148 -8.47 -1.70 13.86
N GLU A 149 -8.80 -1.16 12.68
CA GLU A 149 -10.05 -1.43 11.98
C GLU A 149 -10.18 -2.91 11.59
N LEU A 150 -9.11 -3.52 11.07
CA LEU A 150 -9.08 -4.94 10.73
C LEU A 150 -9.14 -5.84 11.99
N ALA A 151 -8.56 -5.41 13.10
CA ALA A 151 -8.61 -6.14 14.37
C ALA A 151 -10.03 -6.22 14.95
N VAL A 152 -10.83 -5.16 14.80
CA VAL A 152 -12.16 -4.95 15.39
C VAL A 152 -12.13 -4.99 16.93
N SER A 153 -11.46 -5.97 17.51
CA SER A 153 -11.23 -6.16 18.94
C SER A 153 -9.89 -6.85 19.16
N TRP A 154 -9.11 -6.39 20.11
CA TRP A 154 -7.85 -7.04 20.49
C TRP A 154 -8.03 -8.46 21.04
N ALA A 155 -9.23 -8.80 21.53
CA ALA A 155 -9.60 -10.14 21.99
C ALA A 155 -10.03 -11.07 20.84
N SER A 156 -10.27 -10.54 19.64
CA SER A 156 -10.62 -11.36 18.47
C SER A 156 -9.41 -12.13 17.93
N PRO A 157 -9.60 -13.22 17.16
CA PRO A 157 -8.49 -13.89 16.48
C PRO A 157 -7.67 -12.95 15.61
N ALA A 158 -8.34 -12.06 14.86
CA ALA A 158 -7.67 -11.03 14.05
C ALA A 158 -6.87 -10.05 14.93
N GLY A 159 -7.45 -9.57 16.04
CA GLY A 159 -6.76 -8.69 16.97
C GLY A 159 -5.51 -9.33 17.58
N GLN A 160 -5.62 -10.59 17.99
CA GLN A 160 -4.47 -11.34 18.52
C GLN A 160 -3.34 -11.52 17.48
N ALA A 161 -3.71 -11.77 16.21
CA ALA A 161 -2.74 -11.88 15.12
C ALA A 161 -2.06 -10.54 14.80
N LEU A 162 -2.78 -9.42 14.92
CA LEU A 162 -2.27 -8.08 14.59
C LEU A 162 -1.53 -7.41 15.76
N GLN A 163 -1.77 -7.80 17.00
CA GLN A 163 -1.18 -7.17 18.19
C GLN A 163 0.36 -7.09 18.15
N PRO A 164 1.11 -8.16 17.79
CA PRO A 164 2.56 -8.07 17.70
C PRO A 164 3.03 -7.15 16.57
N ILE A 165 2.26 -7.05 15.47
CA ILE A 165 2.57 -6.18 14.34
C ILE A 165 2.43 -4.72 14.75
N VAL A 166 1.34 -4.37 15.42
CA VAL A 166 1.11 -3.01 15.95
C VAL A 166 2.14 -2.68 17.03
N GLY A 167 2.44 -3.63 17.92
CA GLY A 167 3.46 -3.45 18.98
C GLY A 167 4.83 -3.11 18.43
N ALA A 168 5.21 -3.68 17.30
CA ALA A 168 6.50 -3.40 16.64
C ALA A 168 6.58 -1.99 16.01
N LEU A 169 5.47 -1.28 15.85
CA LEU A 169 5.44 0.10 15.35
C LEU A 169 5.55 1.16 16.45
N ILE A 170 5.46 0.76 17.72
CA ILE A 170 5.56 1.67 18.85
C ILE A 170 7.05 2.08 19.01
N PRO A 171 7.36 3.39 18.96
CA PRO A 171 8.74 3.83 19.21
C PRO A 171 9.22 3.42 20.61
N THR A 172 10.39 2.87 20.69
CA THR A 172 11.07 2.55 21.95
C THR A 172 11.76 3.77 22.53
#